data_d0020792e867dcebda205875f0095c1d
#
_entry.id   d0020792e867dcebda205875f0095c1d
#
_cell.length_a   1.000
_cell.length_b   1.000
_cell.length_c   1.000
_cell.angle_alpha   90.00
_cell.angle_beta   90.00
_cell.angle_gamma   90.00
#
_symmetry.space_group_name_H-M   'P 1'
#
loop_
_entity.id
_entity.type
_entity.pdbx_description
1 polymer ?
#
loop_
_entity_poly.entity_id
_entity_poly.type
_entity_poly.pdbx_seq_one_letter_code
_entity_poly.pdbx_strand_id
1 'polypeptide(L)'
;MGLVKNLSIGILGTGFMVLATAAQAKAMTLNYDRSIGSPGFGPGQLFVPQGITVDNQGNTYVANGRGVNPDGTPNYNLGDNIEKFSPSGQYIGAIGSGGTGPGQFDEPTTVDFNPVTGDLYAGDVHNNRVNQFDSKGNFIRSFANGDFTGLIPGRFFFGPSGVTFDKTGNVYVGDFNGERILKFTPDGKQIGVIGGKVGTALGETKGVAGVRISPVSGNIFLADQYNNRIQVLDPNGKPLYTFGSTGSGPGQLLQPIGIEVDDQENVYVADSINSRVQVFDKNGKFLTSYGKPALDASGKPVPPPGLTDPPFGNPLDLTPGKFNWTGGTSYKNGKLYVGDFFQGRVQVLNVEGRTQVPEPSSILGLALLGFGAATVTLRKRGQQKPVFSLDKELQKQC
;
A
#
# COMPACT_ATOMS: atom_id res chain seq x y z
N MET A 1 -28.95 73.24 40.99
CA MET A 1 -28.77 71.98 41.67
C MET A 1 -29.41 70.93 40.75
N GLY A 2 -28.62 70.31 39.90
CA GLY A 2 -29.09 69.31 38.95
C GLY A 2 -28.29 68.04 39.17
N LEU A 3 -29.00 66.99 39.51
CA LEU A 3 -28.44 65.63 39.64
C LEU A 3 -28.18 65.02 38.25
N VAL A 4 -26.94 64.71 38.00
CA VAL A 4 -26.55 63.88 36.84
C VAL A 4 -26.67 62.43 37.28
N LYS A 5 -27.57 61.67 36.64
CA LYS A 5 -27.66 60.20 36.78
C LYS A 5 -26.72 59.56 35.77
N ASN A 6 -25.67 58.92 36.27
CA ASN A 6 -24.83 58.03 35.45
C ASN A 6 -25.57 56.77 35.10
N LEU A 7 -25.76 56.51 33.80
CA LEU A 7 -26.28 55.27 33.27
C LEU A 7 -25.09 54.35 32.88
N SER A 8 -24.87 53.35 33.70
CA SER A 8 -23.88 52.32 33.38
C SER A 8 -24.48 51.30 32.43
N ILE A 9 -23.98 51.26 31.21
CA ILE A 9 -24.35 50.22 30.23
C ILE A 9 -23.46 49.00 30.50
N GLY A 10 -24.07 47.98 31.10
CA GLY A 10 -23.43 46.66 31.21
C GLY A 10 -23.46 45.95 29.88
N ILE A 11 -22.29 45.71 29.28
CA ILE A 11 -22.17 44.83 28.11
C ILE A 11 -22.15 43.38 28.64
N LEU A 12 -23.31 42.71 28.45
CA LEU A 12 -23.35 41.26 28.60
C LEU A 12 -22.69 40.64 27.38
N GLY A 13 -21.43 40.22 27.52
CA GLY A 13 -20.75 39.36 26.56
C GLY A 13 -21.31 37.96 26.62
N THR A 14 -22.19 37.58 25.69
CA THR A 14 -22.55 36.20 25.46
C THR A 14 -21.35 35.49 24.80
N GLY A 15 -20.49 34.90 25.62
CA GLY A 15 -19.49 33.98 25.14
C GLY A 15 -20.18 32.72 24.59
N PHE A 16 -20.18 32.58 23.28
CA PHE A 16 -20.47 31.30 22.67
C PHE A 16 -19.30 30.35 22.99
N MET A 17 -19.47 29.50 24.01
CA MET A 17 -18.62 28.32 24.16
C MET A 17 -18.98 27.35 23.02
N VAL A 18 -18.16 27.32 22.00
CA VAL A 18 -18.16 26.21 21.05
C VAL A 18 -17.57 25.02 21.81
N LEU A 19 -18.42 24.18 22.35
CA LEU A 19 -18.03 22.84 22.81
C LEU A 19 -17.64 22.04 21.57
N ALA A 20 -16.36 22.10 21.20
CA ALA A 20 -15.79 21.13 20.31
C ALA A 20 -15.82 19.79 21.05
N THR A 21 -16.84 18.98 20.81
CA THR A 21 -16.80 17.56 21.18
C THR A 21 -15.62 16.95 20.43
N ALA A 22 -14.50 16.75 21.11
CA ALA A 22 -13.43 15.94 20.58
C ALA A 22 -14.05 14.54 20.36
N ALA A 23 -14.37 14.23 19.11
CA ALA A 23 -14.75 12.87 18.75
C ALA A 23 -13.59 11.98 19.18
N GLN A 24 -13.85 11.13 20.17
CA GLN A 24 -12.85 10.18 20.64
C GLN A 24 -12.50 9.30 19.44
N ALA A 25 -11.27 9.39 18.94
CA ALA A 25 -10.83 8.61 17.81
C ALA A 25 -11.06 7.13 18.13
N LYS A 26 -11.94 6.47 17.36
CA LYS A 26 -12.21 5.03 17.52
C LYS A 26 -10.90 4.29 17.27
N ALA A 27 -10.52 3.37 18.14
CA ALA A 27 -9.33 2.54 17.94
C ALA A 27 -9.42 1.81 16.60
N MET A 28 -8.31 1.75 15.89
CA MET A 28 -8.25 1.02 14.62
C MET A 28 -8.49 -0.46 14.83
N THR A 29 -9.33 -1.07 14.00
CA THR A 29 -9.61 -2.50 14.00
C THR A 29 -9.57 -3.06 12.58
N LEU A 30 -9.21 -4.35 12.48
CA LEU A 30 -9.23 -5.12 11.26
C LEU A 30 -10.25 -6.24 11.40
N ASN A 31 -11.24 -6.29 10.51
CA ASN A 31 -12.33 -7.26 10.56
C ASN A 31 -12.40 -8.03 9.24
N TYR A 32 -12.47 -9.35 9.30
CA TYR A 32 -12.61 -10.19 8.10
C TYR A 32 -13.86 -9.81 7.30
N ASP A 33 -13.69 -9.67 5.99
CA ASP A 33 -14.76 -9.44 5.03
C ASP A 33 -15.01 -10.71 4.22
N ARG A 34 -14.02 -11.17 3.46
CA ARG A 34 -14.08 -12.34 2.60
C ARG A 34 -12.71 -12.89 2.24
N SER A 35 -12.69 -14.05 1.57
CA SER A 35 -11.51 -14.54 0.84
C SER A 35 -11.72 -14.42 -0.67
N ILE A 36 -10.62 -14.23 -1.41
CA ILE A 36 -10.53 -14.19 -2.86
C ILE A 36 -9.59 -15.33 -3.30
N GLY A 37 -9.97 -16.03 -4.37
CA GLY A 37 -9.23 -17.20 -4.83
C GLY A 37 -9.42 -18.41 -3.93
N SER A 38 -8.86 -19.52 -4.37
CA SER A 38 -8.82 -20.79 -3.64
C SER A 38 -7.53 -21.54 -4.01
N PRO A 39 -7.04 -22.47 -3.17
CA PRO A 39 -5.83 -23.22 -3.46
C PRO A 39 -5.92 -23.99 -4.78
N GLY A 40 -4.92 -23.87 -5.62
CA GLY A 40 -4.85 -24.60 -6.90
C GLY A 40 -4.13 -23.85 -8.01
N PHE A 41 -4.24 -24.38 -9.24
CA PHE A 41 -3.56 -23.87 -10.43
C PHE A 41 -4.54 -23.53 -11.57
N GLY A 42 -5.83 -23.76 -11.40
CA GLY A 42 -6.85 -23.43 -12.39
C GLY A 42 -7.24 -21.95 -12.33
N PRO A 43 -8.09 -21.49 -13.27
CA PRO A 43 -8.61 -20.13 -13.28
C PRO A 43 -9.27 -19.76 -11.96
N GLY A 44 -8.83 -18.65 -11.36
CA GLY A 44 -9.29 -18.18 -10.05
C GLY A 44 -8.75 -18.97 -8.86
N GLN A 45 -7.86 -19.92 -9.11
CA GLN A 45 -7.11 -20.61 -8.06
C GLN A 45 -5.73 -19.96 -7.92
N LEU A 46 -5.23 -19.91 -6.68
CA LEU A 46 -3.97 -19.27 -6.35
C LEU A 46 -2.97 -20.28 -5.80
N PHE A 47 -1.75 -20.17 -6.29
CA PHE A 47 -0.59 -20.87 -5.81
C PHE A 47 0.45 -19.84 -5.35
N VAL A 48 0.77 -19.80 -4.07
CA VAL A 48 1.77 -18.88 -3.52
C VAL A 48 1.47 -17.42 -3.93
N PRO A 49 0.28 -16.83 -3.58
CA PRO A 49 -0.02 -15.44 -3.92
C PRO A 49 0.95 -14.49 -3.24
N GLN A 50 1.75 -13.78 -4.03
CA GLN A 50 2.82 -12.91 -3.53
C GLN A 50 2.40 -11.43 -3.56
N GLY A 51 2.50 -10.77 -4.71
CA GLY A 51 2.10 -9.37 -4.88
C GLY A 51 0.60 -9.21 -5.07
N ILE A 52 0.04 -8.15 -4.51
CA ILE A 52 -1.39 -7.82 -4.64
C ILE A 52 -1.51 -6.33 -4.92
N THR A 53 -2.38 -5.97 -5.88
CA THR A 53 -2.80 -4.58 -6.09
C THR A 53 -4.29 -4.52 -6.44
N VAL A 54 -4.89 -3.33 -6.28
CA VAL A 54 -6.32 -3.11 -6.54
C VAL A 54 -6.49 -1.87 -7.40
N ASP A 55 -7.20 -2.01 -8.51
CA ASP A 55 -7.49 -0.90 -9.42
C ASP A 55 -8.55 0.06 -8.87
N ASN A 56 -8.82 1.15 -9.61
CA ASN A 56 -9.81 2.15 -9.20
C ASN A 56 -11.26 1.64 -9.31
N GLN A 57 -11.50 0.53 -10.01
CA GLN A 57 -12.80 -0.14 -10.08
C GLN A 57 -12.98 -1.14 -8.94
N GLY A 58 -11.94 -1.38 -8.13
CA GLY A 58 -11.93 -2.34 -7.04
C GLY A 58 -11.61 -3.78 -7.47
N ASN A 59 -11.16 -3.99 -8.73
CA ASN A 59 -10.69 -5.31 -9.14
C ASN A 59 -9.34 -5.59 -8.49
N THR A 60 -9.16 -6.82 -8.02
CA THR A 60 -7.93 -7.28 -7.37
C THR A 60 -7.07 -8.02 -8.37
N TYR A 61 -5.78 -7.71 -8.39
CA TYR A 61 -4.76 -8.37 -9.20
C TYR A 61 -3.77 -9.05 -8.27
N VAL A 62 -3.52 -10.34 -8.49
CA VAL A 62 -2.69 -11.17 -7.63
C VAL A 62 -1.60 -11.81 -8.44
N ALA A 63 -0.34 -11.51 -8.11
CA ALA A 63 0.80 -12.23 -8.67
C ALA A 63 0.77 -13.66 -8.15
N ASN A 64 0.51 -14.59 -9.06
CA ASN A 64 0.29 -16.00 -8.78
C ASN A 64 1.59 -16.78 -9.07
N GLY A 65 2.16 -17.36 -8.04
CA GLY A 65 3.52 -17.87 -8.06
C GLY A 65 3.72 -19.08 -8.97
N ARG A 66 4.96 -19.51 -9.01
CA ARG A 66 5.52 -20.49 -9.92
C ARG A 66 5.05 -21.91 -9.60
N GLY A 67 4.45 -22.56 -10.57
CA GLY A 67 4.25 -24.01 -10.55
C GLY A 67 5.53 -24.78 -10.86
N VAL A 68 5.73 -25.90 -10.18
CA VAL A 68 6.89 -26.77 -10.40
C VAL A 68 6.48 -28.21 -10.66
N ASN A 69 7.26 -28.91 -11.47
CA ASN A 69 7.17 -30.35 -11.66
C ASN A 69 7.69 -31.09 -10.41
N PRO A 70 7.40 -32.39 -10.25
CA PRO A 70 7.92 -33.20 -9.14
C PRO A 70 9.46 -33.23 -9.01
N ASP A 71 10.17 -32.95 -10.09
CA ASP A 71 11.64 -32.86 -10.11
C ASP A 71 12.16 -31.45 -9.77
N GLY A 72 11.28 -30.49 -9.44
CA GLY A 72 11.62 -29.11 -9.12
C GLY A 72 11.84 -28.18 -10.32
N THR A 73 11.70 -28.70 -11.55
CA THR A 73 11.78 -27.85 -12.75
C THR A 73 10.51 -27.01 -12.94
N PRO A 74 10.59 -25.82 -13.61
CA PRO A 74 9.43 -24.99 -13.88
C PRO A 74 8.34 -25.74 -14.62
N ASN A 75 7.09 -25.53 -14.22
CA ASN A 75 5.93 -25.96 -14.99
C ASN A 75 5.09 -24.74 -15.39
N TYR A 76 5.41 -24.16 -16.51
CA TYR A 76 4.76 -22.93 -17.02
C TYR A 76 3.27 -23.08 -17.35
N ASN A 77 2.69 -24.25 -17.17
CA ASN A 77 1.24 -24.46 -17.27
C ASN A 77 0.53 -24.33 -15.92
N LEU A 78 1.28 -24.09 -14.84
CA LEU A 78 0.77 -24.04 -13.48
C LEU A 78 1.16 -22.70 -12.82
N GLY A 79 0.20 -21.78 -12.69
CA GLY A 79 0.47 -20.46 -12.14
C GLY A 79 1.21 -19.54 -13.13
N ASP A 80 2.22 -18.81 -12.65
CA ASP A 80 3.07 -17.92 -13.46
C ASP A 80 2.27 -16.86 -14.23
N ASN A 81 1.27 -16.24 -13.59
CA ASN A 81 0.43 -15.21 -14.18
C ASN A 81 -0.01 -14.21 -13.12
N ILE A 82 -0.75 -13.19 -13.53
CA ILE A 82 -1.43 -12.26 -12.62
C ILE A 82 -2.92 -12.55 -12.73
N GLU A 83 -3.48 -13.20 -11.72
CA GLU A 83 -4.91 -13.51 -11.64
C GLU A 83 -5.71 -12.23 -11.32
N LYS A 84 -6.80 -12.02 -12.06
CA LYS A 84 -7.68 -10.86 -11.89
C LYS A 84 -9.05 -11.27 -11.35
N PHE A 85 -9.48 -10.55 -10.30
CA PHE A 85 -10.76 -10.78 -9.63
C PHE A 85 -11.59 -9.51 -9.59
N SER A 86 -12.92 -9.65 -9.72
CA SER A 86 -13.88 -8.56 -9.55
C SER A 86 -13.92 -8.04 -8.12
N PRO A 87 -14.58 -6.89 -7.84
CA PRO A 87 -14.78 -6.40 -6.48
C PRO A 87 -15.50 -7.39 -5.55
N SER A 88 -16.29 -8.32 -6.11
CA SER A 88 -16.95 -9.39 -5.34
C SER A 88 -16.05 -10.61 -5.08
N GLY A 89 -14.84 -10.65 -5.67
CA GLY A 89 -13.92 -11.78 -5.57
C GLY A 89 -14.11 -12.87 -6.61
N GLN A 90 -14.92 -12.63 -7.65
CA GLN A 90 -15.07 -13.57 -8.77
C GLN A 90 -13.90 -13.43 -9.74
N TYR A 91 -13.37 -14.54 -10.21
CA TYR A 91 -12.36 -14.55 -11.27
C TYR A 91 -12.91 -13.93 -12.57
N ILE A 92 -12.14 -13.04 -13.17
CA ILE A 92 -12.51 -12.33 -14.41
C ILE A 92 -11.44 -12.35 -15.49
N GLY A 93 -10.33 -13.06 -15.27
CA GLY A 93 -9.27 -13.23 -16.25
C GLY A 93 -7.87 -13.24 -15.62
N ALA A 94 -6.87 -13.37 -16.47
CA ALA A 94 -5.46 -13.29 -16.07
C ALA A 94 -4.65 -12.44 -17.05
N ILE A 95 -3.49 -11.94 -16.60
CA ILE A 95 -2.51 -11.21 -17.41
C ILE A 95 -1.21 -12.02 -17.42
N GLY A 96 -0.64 -12.18 -18.63
CA GLY A 96 0.56 -12.98 -18.81
C GLY A 96 0.30 -14.48 -18.74
N SER A 97 1.36 -15.25 -18.84
CA SER A 97 1.39 -16.71 -18.77
C SER A 97 2.80 -17.17 -18.42
N GLY A 98 2.99 -18.43 -18.02
CA GLY A 98 4.31 -18.98 -17.75
C GLY A 98 5.22 -18.97 -18.96
N GLY A 99 6.50 -18.68 -18.73
CA GLY A 99 7.56 -18.69 -19.74
C GLY A 99 8.58 -17.56 -19.62
N THR A 100 9.44 -17.48 -20.66
CA THR A 100 10.57 -16.52 -20.71
C THR A 100 10.39 -15.42 -21.78
N GLY A 101 9.36 -15.52 -22.61
CA GLY A 101 9.08 -14.57 -23.69
C GLY A 101 8.50 -13.23 -23.20
N PRO A 102 8.22 -12.32 -24.15
CA PRO A 102 7.57 -11.04 -23.84
C PRO A 102 6.21 -11.23 -23.18
N GLY A 103 6.00 -10.60 -22.02
CA GLY A 103 4.76 -10.69 -21.26
C GLY A 103 4.52 -12.04 -20.56
N GLN A 104 5.47 -12.95 -20.63
CA GLN A 104 5.47 -14.19 -19.86
C GLN A 104 6.20 -14.01 -18.54
N PHE A 105 5.97 -14.90 -17.57
CA PHE A 105 6.54 -14.88 -16.25
C PHE A 105 7.20 -16.22 -15.87
N ASP A 106 8.23 -16.13 -15.06
CA ASP A 106 8.78 -17.23 -14.28
C ASP A 106 8.85 -16.74 -12.83
N GLU A 107 7.78 -17.00 -12.07
CA GLU A 107 7.50 -16.52 -10.72
C GLU A 107 7.29 -14.99 -10.61
N PRO A 108 6.09 -14.47 -10.95
CA PRO A 108 5.74 -13.08 -10.63
C PRO A 108 5.62 -12.89 -9.12
N THR A 109 6.37 -11.92 -8.54
CA THR A 109 6.44 -11.72 -7.09
C THR A 109 5.78 -10.44 -6.61
N THR A 110 5.72 -9.43 -7.44
CA THR A 110 5.17 -8.12 -7.11
C THR A 110 4.37 -7.57 -8.26
N VAL A 111 3.33 -6.82 -7.94
CA VAL A 111 2.46 -6.17 -8.94
C VAL A 111 1.93 -4.87 -8.38
N ASP A 112 1.98 -3.79 -9.17
CA ASP A 112 1.34 -2.53 -8.80
C ASP A 112 1.04 -1.66 -10.02
N PHE A 113 0.10 -0.72 -9.88
CA PHE A 113 -0.28 0.23 -10.91
C PHE A 113 0.48 1.54 -10.77
N ASN A 114 1.06 2.01 -11.87
CA ASN A 114 1.62 3.35 -11.95
C ASN A 114 0.48 4.38 -11.81
N PRO A 115 0.53 5.26 -10.79
CA PRO A 115 -0.57 6.20 -10.52
C PRO A 115 -0.70 7.30 -11.58
N VAL A 116 0.29 7.47 -12.46
CA VAL A 116 0.30 8.50 -13.51
C VAL A 116 -0.16 7.93 -14.84
N THR A 117 0.37 6.76 -15.26
CA THR A 117 0.05 6.17 -16.57
C THR A 117 -1.12 5.19 -16.51
N GLY A 118 -1.40 4.62 -15.35
CA GLY A 118 -2.38 3.54 -15.18
C GLY A 118 -1.89 2.17 -15.65
N ASP A 119 -0.63 2.06 -16.05
CA ASP A 119 -0.03 0.80 -16.47
C ASP A 119 0.28 -0.09 -15.28
N LEU A 120 0.20 -1.40 -15.49
CA LEU A 120 0.55 -2.42 -14.52
C LEU A 120 2.01 -2.83 -14.67
N TYR A 121 2.73 -2.87 -13.56
CA TYR A 121 4.12 -3.34 -13.51
C TYR A 121 4.21 -4.56 -12.62
N ALA A 122 4.99 -5.55 -13.04
CA ALA A 122 5.17 -6.79 -12.30
C ALA A 122 6.62 -7.25 -12.33
N GLY A 123 7.14 -7.63 -11.15
CA GLY A 123 8.46 -8.24 -11.01
C GLY A 123 8.41 -9.71 -11.43
N ASP A 124 9.37 -10.13 -12.23
CA ASP A 124 9.50 -11.45 -12.83
C ASP A 124 10.85 -12.05 -12.38
N VAL A 125 10.82 -12.80 -11.29
CA VAL A 125 12.00 -13.12 -10.47
C VAL A 125 13.02 -13.96 -11.22
N HIS A 126 12.62 -15.10 -11.74
CA HIS A 126 13.55 -16.03 -12.42
C HIS A 126 13.99 -15.53 -13.79
N ASN A 127 13.16 -14.69 -14.45
CA ASN A 127 13.56 -13.98 -15.67
C ASN A 127 14.37 -12.71 -15.36
N ASN A 128 14.55 -12.36 -14.09
CA ASN A 128 15.35 -11.20 -13.62
C ASN A 128 15.01 -9.90 -14.35
N ARG A 129 13.72 -9.52 -14.35
CA ARG A 129 13.22 -8.34 -15.06
C ARG A 129 11.94 -7.79 -14.43
N VAL A 130 11.51 -6.62 -14.91
CA VAL A 130 10.17 -6.06 -14.65
C VAL A 130 9.40 -6.03 -15.96
N ASN A 131 8.19 -6.55 -15.98
CA ASN A 131 7.25 -6.49 -17.09
C ASN A 131 6.26 -5.33 -16.89
N GLN A 132 5.97 -4.58 -17.96
CA GLN A 132 4.97 -3.51 -18.02
C GLN A 132 3.85 -3.89 -18.99
N PHE A 133 2.61 -3.71 -18.53
CA PHE A 133 1.38 -3.94 -19.28
C PHE A 133 0.52 -2.68 -19.28
N ASP A 134 -0.25 -2.45 -20.33
CA ASP A 134 -1.25 -1.38 -20.31
C ASP A 134 -2.43 -1.70 -19.38
N SER A 135 -3.33 -0.74 -19.19
CA SER A 135 -4.51 -0.89 -18.34
C SER A 135 -5.49 -1.99 -18.80
N LYS A 136 -5.32 -2.52 -20.02
CA LYS A 136 -6.10 -3.64 -20.56
C LYS A 136 -5.41 -4.99 -20.37
N GLY A 137 -4.15 -4.99 -19.90
CA GLY A 137 -3.32 -6.18 -19.72
C GLY A 137 -2.51 -6.57 -20.95
N ASN A 138 -2.38 -5.72 -21.97
CA ASN A 138 -1.50 -5.98 -23.10
C ASN A 138 -0.06 -5.65 -22.72
N PHE A 139 0.86 -6.54 -23.09
CA PHE A 139 2.28 -6.35 -22.85
C PHE A 139 2.81 -5.12 -23.61
N ILE A 140 3.55 -4.27 -22.90
CA ILE A 140 4.23 -3.09 -23.46
C ILE A 140 5.72 -3.37 -23.65
N ARG A 141 6.40 -3.72 -22.54
CA ARG A 141 7.86 -3.96 -22.54
C ARG A 141 8.32 -4.70 -21.29
N SER A 142 9.56 -5.18 -21.34
CA SER A 142 10.34 -5.55 -20.15
C SER A 142 11.54 -4.62 -20.03
N PHE A 143 11.98 -4.36 -18.79
CA PHE A 143 13.18 -3.57 -18.49
C PHE A 143 13.89 -4.13 -17.24
N ALA A 144 15.06 -3.56 -16.89
CA ALA A 144 15.92 -4.03 -15.82
C ALA A 144 16.37 -5.50 -16.00
N ASN A 145 16.55 -5.91 -17.27
CA ASN A 145 16.88 -7.29 -17.61
C ASN A 145 18.28 -7.67 -17.10
N GLY A 146 18.35 -8.52 -16.08
CA GLY A 146 19.60 -8.95 -15.46
C GLY A 146 20.20 -7.97 -14.45
N ASP A 147 19.48 -6.90 -14.08
CA ASP A 147 20.01 -5.86 -13.17
C ASP A 147 19.87 -6.25 -11.68
N PHE A 148 19.02 -7.24 -11.37
CA PHE A 148 18.81 -7.68 -9.98
C PHE A 148 19.80 -8.77 -9.57
N THR A 149 20.11 -8.75 -8.28
CA THR A 149 21.01 -9.76 -7.68
C THR A 149 20.29 -11.10 -7.59
N GLY A 150 20.93 -12.14 -8.12
CA GLY A 150 20.39 -13.49 -8.15
C GLY A 150 20.35 -14.18 -6.79
N LEU A 151 20.04 -15.49 -6.81
CA LEU A 151 19.95 -16.32 -5.62
C LEU A 151 21.26 -16.37 -4.81
N ILE A 152 21.17 -16.17 -3.52
CA ILE A 152 22.26 -16.35 -2.55
C ILE A 152 21.94 -17.59 -1.72
N PRO A 153 22.89 -18.54 -1.53
CA PRO A 153 22.66 -19.72 -0.72
C PRO A 153 22.15 -19.39 0.69
N GLY A 154 21.10 -20.07 1.14
CA GLY A 154 20.48 -19.86 2.44
C GLY A 154 19.44 -18.73 2.47
N ARG A 155 19.16 -18.07 1.34
CA ARG A 155 18.03 -17.11 1.19
C ARG A 155 16.94 -17.72 0.31
N PHE A 156 15.69 -17.49 0.70
CA PHE A 156 14.53 -18.00 -0.02
C PHE A 156 14.15 -17.12 -1.21
N PHE A 157 14.25 -15.79 -1.05
CA PHE A 157 13.88 -14.82 -2.08
C PHE A 157 15.11 -14.25 -2.81
N PHE A 158 14.90 -13.73 -4.00
CA PHE A 158 15.90 -13.01 -4.82
C PHE A 158 15.21 -12.17 -5.89
N GLY A 159 15.97 -11.40 -6.67
CA GLY A 159 15.47 -10.61 -7.78
C GLY A 159 14.56 -9.45 -7.37
N PRO A 160 13.65 -9.00 -8.26
CA PRO A 160 12.71 -7.93 -7.99
C PRO A 160 11.69 -8.35 -6.92
N SER A 161 11.66 -7.65 -5.78
CA SER A 161 10.90 -8.04 -4.60
C SER A 161 9.71 -7.14 -4.28
N GLY A 162 9.76 -5.87 -4.65
CA GLY A 162 8.68 -4.91 -4.46
C GLY A 162 8.72 -3.86 -5.55
N VAL A 163 7.57 -3.53 -6.15
CA VAL A 163 7.42 -2.44 -7.11
C VAL A 163 6.51 -1.37 -6.51
N THR A 164 6.93 -0.11 -6.60
CA THR A 164 6.14 1.04 -6.17
C THR A 164 6.52 2.28 -6.98
N PHE A 165 5.77 3.37 -6.83
CA PHE A 165 5.92 4.55 -7.66
C PHE A 165 5.96 5.84 -6.83
N ASP A 166 6.72 6.82 -7.30
CA ASP A 166 6.58 8.18 -6.81
C ASP A 166 5.44 8.94 -7.53
N LYS A 167 5.16 10.16 -7.07
CA LYS A 167 4.08 11.01 -7.63
C LYS A 167 4.28 11.40 -9.10
N THR A 168 5.49 11.26 -9.61
CA THR A 168 5.83 11.55 -11.02
C THR A 168 5.80 10.30 -11.91
N GLY A 169 5.48 9.14 -11.31
CA GLY A 169 5.41 7.86 -11.99
C GLY A 169 6.74 7.14 -12.13
N ASN A 170 7.84 7.64 -11.54
CA ASN A 170 9.08 6.88 -11.51
C ASN A 170 8.89 5.58 -10.71
N VAL A 171 9.52 4.53 -11.20
CA VAL A 171 9.40 3.16 -10.69
C VAL A 171 10.53 2.88 -9.70
N TYR A 172 10.18 2.38 -8.54
CA TYR A 172 11.14 1.92 -7.53
C TYR A 172 10.96 0.42 -7.35
N VAL A 173 12.05 -0.31 -7.50
CA VAL A 173 12.03 -1.78 -7.44
C VAL A 173 13.04 -2.26 -6.41
N GLY A 174 12.58 -3.04 -5.45
CA GLY A 174 13.47 -3.69 -4.48
C GLY A 174 14.34 -4.75 -5.17
N ASP A 175 15.65 -4.70 -4.96
CA ASP A 175 16.59 -5.76 -5.31
C ASP A 175 16.92 -6.53 -4.02
N PHE A 176 16.22 -7.66 -3.82
CA PHE A 176 16.19 -8.37 -2.56
C PHE A 176 17.58 -8.71 -2.02
N ASN A 177 18.40 -9.38 -2.82
CA ASN A 177 19.75 -9.80 -2.45
C ASN A 177 20.82 -8.71 -2.72
N GLY A 178 20.48 -7.69 -3.52
CA GLY A 178 21.32 -6.52 -3.74
C GLY A 178 21.26 -5.50 -2.61
N GLU A 179 20.35 -5.70 -1.64
CA GLU A 179 20.16 -4.84 -0.46
C GLU A 179 19.90 -3.39 -0.84
N ARG A 180 19.21 -3.18 -1.97
CA ARG A 180 19.04 -1.86 -2.58
C ARG A 180 17.68 -1.74 -3.26
N ILE A 181 17.34 -0.50 -3.58
CA ILE A 181 16.19 -0.15 -4.42
C ILE A 181 16.75 0.44 -5.71
N LEU A 182 16.36 -0.11 -6.85
CA LEU A 182 16.65 0.44 -8.16
C LEU A 182 15.54 1.40 -8.56
N LYS A 183 15.90 2.57 -9.07
CA LYS A 183 14.97 3.60 -9.51
C LYS A 183 15.01 3.76 -11.02
N PHE A 184 13.83 3.76 -11.66
CA PHE A 184 13.69 3.90 -13.12
C PHE A 184 12.68 5.00 -13.46
N THR A 185 12.80 5.55 -14.67
CA THR A 185 11.73 6.34 -15.29
C THR A 185 10.55 5.43 -15.69
N PRO A 186 9.36 5.97 -15.99
CA PRO A 186 8.22 5.15 -16.44
C PRO A 186 8.48 4.34 -17.73
N ASP A 187 9.45 4.77 -18.55
CA ASP A 187 9.87 4.04 -19.76
C ASP A 187 10.98 3.01 -19.52
N GLY A 188 11.36 2.79 -18.24
CA GLY A 188 12.28 1.72 -17.82
C GLY A 188 13.77 2.08 -17.86
N LYS A 189 14.14 3.38 -18.03
CA LYS A 189 15.53 3.82 -17.92
C LYS A 189 15.93 3.96 -16.46
N GLN A 190 17.03 3.31 -16.06
CA GLN A 190 17.55 3.45 -14.68
C GLN A 190 18.08 4.86 -14.44
N ILE A 191 17.66 5.48 -13.34
CA ILE A 191 18.01 6.85 -12.94
C ILE A 191 18.60 6.96 -11.55
N GLY A 192 18.65 5.87 -10.78
CA GLY A 192 19.25 5.89 -9.45
C GLY A 192 19.27 4.54 -8.74
N VAL A 193 20.01 4.53 -7.64
CA VAL A 193 20.10 3.39 -6.70
C VAL A 193 20.06 3.95 -5.28
N ILE A 194 19.29 3.31 -4.40
CA ILE A 194 19.18 3.65 -2.98
C ILE A 194 19.60 2.43 -2.16
N GLY A 195 20.46 2.59 -1.18
CA GLY A 195 20.97 1.49 -0.34
C GLY A 195 22.16 0.75 -0.98
N GLY A 196 22.20 -0.56 -0.84
CA GLY A 196 23.27 -1.42 -1.36
C GLY A 196 24.30 -1.83 -0.29
N LYS A 197 24.00 -1.61 0.99
CA LYS A 197 24.88 -1.97 2.09
C LYS A 197 24.25 -3.02 3.00
N VAL A 198 24.90 -4.17 3.08
CA VAL A 198 24.48 -5.28 3.96
C VAL A 198 24.82 -4.97 5.40
N GLY A 199 23.87 -5.14 6.31
CA GLY A 199 24.11 -4.99 7.74
C GLY A 199 22.87 -4.75 8.57
N THR A 200 23.08 -4.30 9.82
CA THR A 200 22.01 -4.07 10.81
C THR A 200 21.90 -2.60 11.24
N ALA A 201 22.87 -1.75 10.88
CA ALA A 201 22.81 -0.32 11.20
C ALA A 201 21.69 0.37 10.42
N LEU A 202 21.35 1.61 10.79
CA LEU A 202 20.41 2.42 10.06
C LEU A 202 20.94 2.70 8.63
N GLY A 203 20.14 2.39 7.62
CA GLY A 203 20.52 2.47 6.20
C GLY A 203 21.21 1.21 5.65
N GLU A 204 21.49 0.22 6.49
CA GLU A 204 21.95 -1.11 6.08
C GLU A 204 20.76 -2.08 6.10
N THR A 205 20.71 -3.06 5.18
CA THR A 205 19.63 -4.03 5.08
C THR A 205 20.12 -5.47 5.00
N LYS A 206 19.19 -6.40 5.26
CA LYS A 206 19.33 -7.82 4.95
C LYS A 206 18.02 -8.33 4.35
N GLY A 207 17.96 -8.37 3.01
CA GLY A 207 16.77 -8.77 2.26
C GLY A 207 15.73 -7.64 2.20
N VAL A 208 15.80 -6.82 1.16
CA VAL A 208 14.78 -5.79 0.84
C VAL A 208 13.56 -6.50 0.26
N ALA A 209 12.60 -6.89 1.10
CA ALA A 209 11.46 -7.70 0.68
C ALA A 209 10.34 -6.86 0.06
N GLY A 210 9.75 -5.96 0.79
CA GLY A 210 8.70 -5.05 0.34
C GLY A 210 9.16 -3.60 0.34
N VAL A 211 8.74 -2.84 -0.65
CA VAL A 211 9.02 -1.40 -0.75
C VAL A 211 7.72 -0.67 -1.06
N ARG A 212 7.43 0.40 -0.32
CA ARG A 212 6.26 1.26 -0.56
C ARG A 212 6.62 2.73 -0.36
N ILE A 213 6.14 3.58 -1.26
CA ILE A 213 6.28 5.04 -1.14
C ILE A 213 4.99 5.60 -0.56
N SER A 214 5.12 6.41 0.50
CA SER A 214 3.97 7.12 1.09
C SER A 214 3.34 8.05 0.06
N PRO A 215 2.02 7.95 -0.17
CA PRO A 215 1.31 8.87 -1.06
C PRO A 215 1.24 10.31 -0.50
N VAL A 216 1.57 10.50 0.77
CA VAL A 216 1.52 11.78 1.47
C VAL A 216 2.88 12.44 1.53
N SER A 217 3.83 11.84 2.27
CA SER A 217 5.17 12.40 2.50
C SER A 217 6.16 12.12 1.37
N GLY A 218 5.94 11.07 0.58
CA GLY A 218 6.92 10.55 -0.37
C GLY A 218 8.04 9.73 0.29
N ASN A 219 7.98 9.52 1.61
CA ASN A 219 8.93 8.67 2.31
C ASN A 219 8.84 7.23 1.82
N ILE A 220 9.98 6.56 1.80
CA ILE A 220 10.12 5.17 1.36
C ILE A 220 10.11 4.29 2.61
N PHE A 221 9.17 3.37 2.65
CA PHE A 221 9.06 2.34 3.68
C PHE A 221 9.52 1.02 3.09
N LEU A 222 10.44 0.33 3.74
CA LEU A 222 10.94 -0.96 3.28
C LEU A 222 10.93 -2.02 4.38
N ALA A 223 10.53 -3.23 4.02
CA ALA A 223 10.61 -4.41 4.86
C ALA A 223 12.03 -4.97 4.80
N ASP A 224 12.80 -4.77 5.88
CA ASP A 224 14.15 -5.28 6.08
C ASP A 224 14.06 -6.67 6.71
N GLN A 225 13.77 -7.67 5.85
CA GLN A 225 13.20 -8.96 6.22
C GLN A 225 14.02 -9.69 7.28
N TYR A 226 15.30 -9.95 7.02
CA TYR A 226 16.13 -10.73 7.95
C TYR A 226 16.61 -9.92 9.16
N ASN A 227 16.41 -8.61 9.17
CA ASN A 227 16.59 -7.77 10.35
C ASN A 227 15.30 -7.63 11.18
N ASN A 228 14.18 -8.21 10.73
CA ASN A 228 12.89 -8.21 11.44
C ASN A 228 12.40 -6.80 11.79
N ARG A 229 12.52 -5.86 10.86
CA ARG A 229 12.16 -4.45 11.07
C ARG A 229 11.65 -3.80 9.78
N ILE A 230 11.07 -2.63 9.94
CA ILE A 230 10.79 -1.71 8.84
C ILE A 230 11.79 -0.56 8.91
N GLN A 231 12.38 -0.17 7.79
CA GLN A 231 13.15 1.05 7.67
C GLN A 231 12.36 2.11 6.92
N VAL A 232 12.53 3.36 7.33
CA VAL A 232 11.94 4.53 6.68
C VAL A 232 13.06 5.44 6.19
N LEU A 233 12.98 5.82 4.91
CA LEU A 233 13.92 6.72 4.26
C LEU A 233 13.16 7.95 3.74
N ASP A 234 13.82 9.08 3.59
CA ASP A 234 13.25 10.24 2.91
C ASP A 234 13.10 9.97 1.39
N PRO A 235 12.44 10.85 0.63
CA PRO A 235 12.29 10.69 -0.83
C PRO A 235 13.60 10.63 -1.62
N ASN A 236 14.71 11.05 -1.04
CA ASN A 236 16.05 10.99 -1.63
C ASN A 236 16.82 9.73 -1.24
N GLY A 237 16.22 8.86 -0.41
CA GLY A 237 16.83 7.62 0.06
C GLY A 237 17.71 7.77 1.30
N LYS A 238 17.69 8.92 1.99
CA LYS A 238 18.39 9.10 3.25
C LYS A 238 17.63 8.38 4.37
N PRO A 239 18.28 7.49 5.14
CA PRO A 239 17.64 6.80 6.25
C PRO A 239 17.19 7.77 7.35
N LEU A 240 15.96 7.59 7.83
CA LEU A 240 15.35 8.43 8.87
C LEU A 240 15.28 7.71 10.21
N TYR A 241 14.61 6.56 10.23
CA TYR A 241 14.41 5.74 11.43
C TYR A 241 14.00 4.31 11.05
N THR A 242 13.94 3.44 12.07
CA THR A 242 13.41 2.08 11.97
C THR A 242 12.38 1.82 13.04
N PHE A 243 11.48 0.86 12.81
CA PHE A 243 10.57 0.33 13.81
C PHE A 243 10.35 -1.17 13.62
N GLY A 244 9.77 -1.82 14.62
CA GLY A 244 9.76 -3.27 14.72
C GLY A 244 11.02 -3.81 15.37
N SER A 245 10.91 -4.98 15.94
CA SER A 245 12.02 -5.73 16.54
C SER A 245 11.69 -7.21 16.47
N THR A 246 12.70 -8.07 16.56
CA THR A 246 12.51 -9.53 16.49
C THR A 246 11.60 -10.05 17.58
N GLY A 247 10.54 -10.77 17.21
CA GLY A 247 9.64 -11.44 18.14
C GLY A 247 8.22 -11.62 17.63
N SER A 248 7.32 -12.05 18.52
CA SER A 248 5.90 -12.33 18.22
C SER A 248 4.90 -11.45 19.00
N GLY A 249 5.37 -10.57 19.89
CA GLY A 249 4.52 -9.62 20.61
C GLY A 249 3.98 -8.47 19.72
N PRO A 250 3.09 -7.63 20.25
CA PRO A 250 2.66 -6.42 19.57
C PRO A 250 3.84 -5.51 19.21
N GLY A 251 3.93 -5.10 17.93
CA GLY A 251 5.04 -4.28 17.43
C GLY A 251 6.33 -5.05 17.15
N GLN A 252 6.40 -6.33 17.49
CA GLN A 252 7.52 -7.21 17.10
C GLN A 252 7.21 -7.90 15.78
N LEU A 253 8.24 -8.15 14.98
CA LEU A 253 8.14 -8.72 13.64
C LEU A 253 9.03 -9.96 13.51
N LEU A 254 8.64 -10.86 12.61
CA LEU A 254 9.44 -12.00 12.23
C LEU A 254 9.37 -12.21 10.71
N GLN A 255 10.44 -11.83 10.02
CA GLN A 255 10.59 -11.83 8.57
C GLN A 255 9.42 -11.12 7.85
N PRO A 256 9.23 -9.80 8.05
CA PRO A 256 8.20 -9.05 7.34
C PRO A 256 8.48 -9.06 5.83
N ILE A 257 7.42 -9.25 5.02
CA ILE A 257 7.52 -9.28 3.55
C ILE A 257 6.69 -8.15 2.94
N GLY A 258 5.37 -8.26 2.98
CA GLY A 258 4.48 -7.26 2.41
C GLY A 258 4.41 -5.99 3.26
N ILE A 259 4.41 -4.85 2.60
CA ILE A 259 4.23 -3.55 3.25
C ILE A 259 3.31 -2.67 2.41
N GLU A 260 2.40 -1.96 3.05
CA GLU A 260 1.51 -0.99 2.42
C GLU A 260 1.42 0.26 3.30
N VAL A 261 1.21 1.42 2.67
CA VAL A 261 1.07 2.71 3.36
C VAL A 261 -0.16 3.43 2.82
N ASP A 262 -1.10 3.76 3.70
CA ASP A 262 -2.32 4.44 3.31
C ASP A 262 -2.18 5.98 3.26
N ASP A 263 -3.28 6.66 2.90
CA ASP A 263 -3.37 8.12 2.79
C ASP A 263 -3.36 8.87 4.15
N GLN A 264 -3.32 8.15 5.26
CA GLN A 264 -3.07 8.67 6.62
C GLN A 264 -1.69 8.28 7.14
N GLU A 265 -0.89 7.65 6.29
CA GLU A 265 0.43 7.10 6.61
C GLU A 265 0.38 6.00 7.70
N ASN A 266 -0.75 5.27 7.81
CA ASN A 266 -0.73 4.03 8.53
C ASN A 266 0.01 2.97 7.70
N VAL A 267 0.85 2.20 8.37
CA VAL A 267 1.73 1.21 7.74
C VAL A 267 1.22 -0.20 8.07
N TYR A 268 0.82 -0.93 7.05
CA TYR A 268 0.34 -2.30 7.14
C TYR A 268 1.48 -3.25 6.79
N VAL A 269 1.84 -4.13 7.70
CA VAL A 269 3.00 -5.02 7.57
C VAL A 269 2.57 -6.47 7.64
N ALA A 270 2.84 -7.24 6.58
CA ALA A 270 2.73 -8.69 6.60
C ALA A 270 3.88 -9.25 7.47
N ASP A 271 3.57 -9.64 8.68
CA ASP A 271 4.46 -10.25 9.65
C ASP A 271 4.49 -11.77 9.42
N SER A 272 5.25 -12.18 8.40
CA SER A 272 5.02 -13.40 7.62
C SER A 272 5.14 -14.67 8.44
N ILE A 273 6.23 -14.88 9.17
CA ILE A 273 6.41 -16.09 10.00
C ILE A 273 5.45 -16.08 11.21
N ASN A 274 5.06 -14.92 11.71
CA ASN A 274 4.03 -14.83 12.75
C ASN A 274 2.61 -15.03 12.21
N SER A 275 2.44 -15.20 10.88
CA SER A 275 1.16 -15.47 10.22
C SER A 275 0.07 -14.46 10.59
N ARG A 276 0.41 -13.18 10.53
CA ARG A 276 -0.49 -12.07 10.85
C ARG A 276 -0.13 -10.82 10.03
N VAL A 277 -1.04 -9.85 10.00
CA VAL A 277 -0.74 -8.49 9.61
C VAL A 277 -0.76 -7.59 10.85
N GLN A 278 0.18 -6.66 10.94
CA GLN A 278 0.21 -5.62 11.97
C GLN A 278 0.08 -4.24 11.34
N VAL A 279 -0.54 -3.31 12.04
CA VAL A 279 -0.69 -1.92 11.62
C VAL A 279 0.07 -1.02 12.60
N PHE A 280 0.81 -0.09 12.04
CA PHE A 280 1.56 0.93 12.76
C PHE A 280 1.15 2.32 12.28
N ASP A 281 1.31 3.33 13.12
CA ASP A 281 1.26 4.70 12.64
C ASP A 281 2.56 5.07 11.89
N LYS A 282 2.59 6.26 11.31
CA LYS A 282 3.75 6.76 10.56
C LYS A 282 5.05 6.84 11.37
N ASN A 283 4.98 6.83 12.70
CA ASN A 283 6.13 6.89 13.59
C ASN A 283 6.55 5.50 14.08
N GLY A 284 5.89 4.44 13.59
CA GLY A 284 6.17 3.06 13.97
C GLY A 284 5.53 2.62 15.29
N LYS A 285 4.55 3.36 15.82
CA LYS A 285 3.77 2.93 16.98
C LYS A 285 2.75 1.87 16.54
N PHE A 286 2.76 0.73 17.20
CA PHE A 286 1.77 -0.33 16.99
C PHE A 286 0.34 0.17 17.28
N LEU A 287 -0.58 -0.13 16.37
CA LEU A 287 -2.00 0.23 16.48
C LEU A 287 -2.89 -0.99 16.68
N THR A 288 -2.77 -2.00 15.83
CA THR A 288 -3.60 -3.22 15.87
C THR A 288 -2.95 -4.34 15.07
N SER A 289 -3.51 -5.55 15.19
CA SER A 289 -3.09 -6.70 14.38
C SER A 289 -4.27 -7.62 14.09
N TYR A 290 -4.13 -8.41 13.01
CA TYR A 290 -5.09 -9.44 12.63
C TYR A 290 -4.35 -10.67 12.10
N GLY A 291 -4.85 -11.85 12.50
CA GLY A 291 -4.33 -13.11 12.02
C GLY A 291 -3.68 -13.96 13.13
N LYS A 292 -3.66 -15.24 12.85
CA LYS A 292 -3.04 -16.29 13.68
C LYS A 292 -2.54 -17.39 12.75
N PRO A 293 -1.55 -18.19 13.16
CA PRO A 293 -1.12 -19.35 12.39
C PRO A 293 -2.27 -20.31 12.09
N ALA A 294 -2.30 -20.83 10.87
CA ALA A 294 -3.10 -21.99 10.52
C ALA A 294 -2.67 -23.18 11.40
N LEU A 295 -3.61 -24.03 11.76
CA LEU A 295 -3.36 -25.16 12.66
C LEU A 295 -3.64 -26.48 11.95
N ASP A 296 -2.82 -27.49 12.24
CA ASP A 296 -3.09 -28.87 11.84
C ASP A 296 -4.21 -29.52 12.72
N ALA A 297 -4.58 -30.74 12.41
CA ALA A 297 -5.57 -31.49 13.15
C ALA A 297 -5.18 -31.75 14.63
N SER A 298 -3.91 -31.63 14.99
CA SER A 298 -3.43 -31.71 16.37
C SER A 298 -3.42 -30.37 17.10
N GLY A 299 -3.82 -29.28 16.42
CA GLY A 299 -3.83 -27.92 16.97
C GLY A 299 -2.46 -27.24 16.99
N LYS A 300 -1.48 -27.76 16.24
CA LYS A 300 -0.16 -27.12 16.10
C LYS A 300 -0.12 -26.24 14.84
N PRO A 301 0.69 -25.17 14.83
CA PRO A 301 0.91 -24.37 13.63
C PRO A 301 1.37 -25.24 12.47
N VAL A 302 0.73 -25.07 11.32
CA VAL A 302 1.14 -25.72 10.06
C VAL A 302 2.48 -25.10 9.65
N PRO A 303 3.55 -25.88 9.51
CA PRO A 303 4.81 -25.36 9.02
C PRO A 303 4.66 -24.94 7.55
N PRO A 304 5.47 -23.97 7.08
CA PRO A 304 5.56 -23.73 5.64
C PRO A 304 6.00 -25.04 4.96
N PRO A 305 5.39 -25.42 3.81
CA PRO A 305 5.85 -26.56 3.06
C PRO A 305 7.32 -26.36 2.66
N GLY A 306 8.11 -27.43 2.67
CA GLY A 306 9.44 -27.41 2.07
C GLY A 306 9.34 -27.15 0.56
N LEU A 307 10.43 -26.74 -0.06
CA LEU A 307 10.49 -26.50 -1.52
C LEU A 307 10.13 -27.76 -2.37
N THR A 308 10.16 -28.94 -1.74
CA THR A 308 9.88 -30.25 -2.37
C THR A 308 8.53 -30.83 -1.95
N ASP A 309 7.84 -30.24 -0.98
CA ASP A 309 6.55 -30.74 -0.51
C ASP A 309 5.40 -30.18 -1.37
N PRO A 310 4.18 -30.79 -1.33
CA PRO A 310 3.04 -30.20 -1.97
C PRO A 310 2.90 -28.72 -1.59
N PRO A 311 2.66 -27.87 -2.56
CA PRO A 311 2.81 -26.40 -2.41
C PRO A 311 1.78 -25.75 -1.49
N PHE A 312 0.86 -26.51 -0.97
CA PHE A 312 -0.17 -26.01 -0.03
C PHE A 312 0.06 -26.59 1.35
N GLY A 313 -0.26 -25.80 2.38
CA GLY A 313 -0.32 -26.28 3.74
C GLY A 313 -1.16 -27.58 3.82
N ASN A 314 -0.66 -28.59 4.51
CA ASN A 314 -1.39 -29.85 4.67
C ASN A 314 -1.50 -30.21 6.16
N PRO A 315 -2.72 -30.19 6.74
CA PRO A 315 -4.01 -29.81 6.11
C PRO A 315 -4.14 -28.30 5.89
N LEU A 316 -4.98 -27.90 4.91
CA LEU A 316 -5.38 -26.51 4.71
C LEU A 316 -6.31 -26.06 5.85
N ASP A 317 -6.01 -24.96 6.50
CA ASP A 317 -6.90 -24.29 7.47
C ASP A 317 -7.41 -22.97 6.89
N LEU A 318 -8.48 -23.04 6.12
CA LEU A 318 -9.08 -21.89 5.45
C LEU A 318 -10.05 -21.09 6.35
N THR A 319 -10.05 -21.33 7.66
CA THR A 319 -10.81 -20.52 8.61
C THR A 319 -10.42 -19.04 8.50
N PRO A 320 -11.38 -18.10 8.52
CA PRO A 320 -11.08 -16.69 8.55
C PRO A 320 -10.10 -16.30 9.67
N GLY A 321 -9.10 -15.50 9.34
CA GLY A 321 -8.06 -15.08 10.27
C GLY A 321 -6.95 -16.09 10.52
N LYS A 322 -7.00 -17.26 9.88
CA LYS A 322 -5.88 -18.20 9.87
C LYS A 322 -5.03 -17.96 8.63
N PHE A 323 -3.71 -17.92 8.83
CA PHE A 323 -2.72 -17.73 7.76
C PHE A 323 -1.63 -18.79 7.88
N ASN A 324 -1.04 -19.15 6.74
CA ASN A 324 0.23 -19.84 6.69
C ASN A 324 1.19 -19.01 5.82
N TRP A 325 1.99 -18.18 6.48
CA TRP A 325 2.75 -17.08 5.92
C TRP A 325 1.89 -15.99 5.26
N THR A 326 1.96 -14.78 5.78
CA THR A 326 1.37 -13.62 5.11
C THR A 326 2.34 -13.08 4.05
N GLY A 327 1.85 -12.94 2.82
CA GLY A 327 2.60 -12.46 1.66
C GLY A 327 2.43 -10.97 1.42
N GLY A 328 2.12 -10.58 0.16
CA GLY A 328 1.86 -9.20 -0.22
C GLY A 328 0.66 -8.60 0.49
N THR A 329 0.69 -7.29 0.62
CA THR A 329 -0.42 -6.48 1.16
C THR A 329 -0.79 -5.38 0.19
N SER A 330 -2.07 -5.02 0.12
CA SER A 330 -2.55 -3.85 -0.61
C SER A 330 -3.71 -3.21 0.15
N TYR A 331 -3.73 -1.88 0.22
CA TYR A 331 -4.84 -1.14 0.84
C TYR A 331 -5.58 -0.33 -0.22
N LYS A 332 -6.91 -0.45 -0.24
CA LYS A 332 -7.76 0.35 -1.12
C LYS A 332 -9.14 0.56 -0.51
N ASN A 333 -9.60 1.80 -0.48
CA ASN A 333 -10.98 2.16 -0.12
C ASN A 333 -11.46 1.54 1.20
N GLY A 334 -10.66 1.61 2.27
CA GLY A 334 -11.02 1.05 3.59
C GLY A 334 -10.88 -0.46 3.71
N LYS A 335 -10.31 -1.13 2.71
CA LYS A 335 -10.06 -2.57 2.72
C LYS A 335 -8.57 -2.86 2.61
N LEU A 336 -8.12 -3.82 3.41
CA LEU A 336 -6.78 -4.39 3.35
C LEU A 336 -6.87 -5.79 2.75
N TYR A 337 -6.07 -6.04 1.74
CA TYR A 337 -5.92 -7.32 1.06
C TYR A 337 -4.61 -7.96 1.53
N VAL A 338 -4.64 -9.20 1.98
CA VAL A 338 -3.48 -9.90 2.56
C VAL A 338 -3.34 -11.26 1.90
N GLY A 339 -2.21 -11.49 1.26
CA GLY A 339 -1.86 -12.79 0.69
C GLY A 339 -1.66 -13.84 1.78
N ASP A 340 -2.31 -14.97 1.63
CA ASP A 340 -2.16 -16.15 2.47
C ASP A 340 -1.35 -17.19 1.70
N PHE A 341 -0.03 -17.06 1.81
CA PHE A 341 0.96 -17.57 0.88
C PHE A 341 0.82 -19.08 0.63
N PHE A 342 0.83 -19.89 1.69
CA PHE A 342 0.73 -21.35 1.58
C PHE A 342 -0.71 -21.91 1.71
N GLN A 343 -1.71 -21.03 1.80
CA GLN A 343 -3.13 -21.40 1.79
C GLN A 343 -3.80 -21.05 0.45
N GLY A 344 -3.06 -20.47 -0.51
CA GLY A 344 -3.53 -20.21 -1.87
C GLY A 344 -4.77 -19.32 -1.93
N ARG A 345 -4.80 -18.24 -1.15
CA ARG A 345 -5.91 -17.26 -1.15
C ARG A 345 -5.44 -15.86 -0.75
N VAL A 346 -6.29 -14.89 -0.97
CA VAL A 346 -6.17 -13.54 -0.40
C VAL A 346 -7.29 -13.33 0.61
N GLN A 347 -6.99 -12.92 1.83
CA GLN A 347 -8.00 -12.49 2.80
C GLN A 347 -8.19 -10.98 2.72
N VAL A 348 -9.45 -10.55 2.63
CA VAL A 348 -9.85 -9.14 2.60
C VAL A 348 -10.38 -8.74 3.96
N LEU A 349 -9.87 -7.64 4.49
CA LEU A 349 -10.22 -7.13 5.81
C LEU A 349 -10.80 -5.71 5.67
N ASN A 350 -11.87 -5.43 6.40
CA ASN A 350 -12.35 -4.06 6.61
C ASN A 350 -11.45 -3.36 7.63
N VAL A 351 -10.98 -2.16 7.28
CA VAL A 351 -10.19 -1.30 8.17
C VAL A 351 -11.12 -0.23 8.76
N GLU A 352 -11.38 -0.30 10.05
CA GLU A 352 -12.25 0.63 10.77
C GLU A 352 -11.46 1.47 11.79
N GLY A 353 -12.06 2.58 12.24
CA GLY A 353 -11.45 3.44 13.26
C GLY A 353 -10.39 4.40 12.72
N ARG A 354 -10.24 4.51 11.40
CA ARG A 354 -9.41 5.56 10.78
C ARG A 354 -10.05 6.93 11.04
N THR A 355 -9.25 7.94 11.32
CA THR A 355 -9.72 9.33 11.33
C THR A 355 -10.20 9.66 9.92
N GLN A 356 -11.50 9.92 9.76
CA GLN A 356 -12.00 10.38 8.46
C GLN A 356 -11.39 11.75 8.17
N VAL A 357 -10.57 11.85 7.14
CA VAL A 357 -10.21 13.15 6.58
C VAL A 357 -11.45 13.65 5.86
N PRO A 358 -12.06 14.78 6.28
CA PRO A 358 -13.22 15.30 5.58
C PRO A 358 -12.86 15.53 4.12
N GLU A 359 -13.71 15.03 3.20
CA GLU A 359 -13.53 15.30 1.78
C GLU A 359 -13.48 16.83 1.53
N PRO A 360 -12.65 17.33 0.62
CA PRO A 360 -12.56 18.77 0.33
C PRO A 360 -13.92 19.42 0.05
N SER A 361 -14.88 18.67 -0.51
CA SER A 361 -16.26 19.10 -0.74
C SER A 361 -17.06 19.36 0.55
N SER A 362 -16.79 18.61 1.62
CA SER A 362 -17.49 18.82 2.91
C SER A 362 -16.95 20.03 3.68
N ILE A 363 -15.68 20.38 3.49
CA ILE A 363 -15.08 21.59 4.08
C ILE A 363 -15.63 22.85 3.40
N LEU A 364 -15.83 22.85 2.06
CA LEU A 364 -16.46 23.95 1.37
C LEU A 364 -17.95 24.12 1.76
N GLY A 365 -18.67 23.02 1.98
CA GLY A 365 -20.07 23.06 2.43
C GLY A 365 -20.23 23.67 3.82
N LEU A 366 -19.35 23.37 4.76
CA LEU A 366 -19.35 23.94 6.11
C LEU A 366 -18.95 25.42 6.12
N ALA A 367 -18.00 25.83 5.26
CA ALA A 367 -17.61 27.23 5.12
C ALA A 367 -18.75 28.07 4.51
N LEU A 368 -19.51 27.55 3.56
CA LEU A 368 -20.66 28.24 2.96
C LEU A 368 -21.86 28.36 3.92
N LEU A 369 -22.05 27.39 4.82
CA LEU A 369 -23.07 27.46 5.87
C LEU A 369 -22.70 28.43 6.99
N GLY A 370 -21.40 28.62 7.27
CA GLY A 370 -20.90 29.58 8.27
C GLY A 370 -20.96 31.03 7.83
N PHE A 371 -20.93 31.32 6.52
CA PHE A 371 -21.04 32.68 5.98
C PHE A 371 -22.48 33.12 5.61
N GLY A 372 -23.42 32.20 5.59
CA GLY A 372 -24.82 32.48 5.23
C GLY A 372 -25.67 33.10 6.34
N ALA A 373 -25.17 33.22 7.58
CA ALA A 373 -25.95 33.75 8.71
C ALA A 373 -25.60 35.19 9.11
N ALA A 374 -24.75 35.91 8.39
CA ALA A 374 -24.29 37.24 8.79
C ALA A 374 -24.72 38.41 7.88
N THR A 375 -25.67 38.22 6.95
CA THR A 375 -26.11 39.35 6.10
C THR A 375 -27.63 39.46 6.01
N VAL A 376 -28.28 39.81 7.12
CA VAL A 376 -29.59 40.48 7.09
C VAL A 376 -29.63 41.45 8.26
N THR A 377 -29.13 42.65 8.07
CA THR A 377 -29.70 43.92 8.57
C THR A 377 -28.78 45.08 8.16
N LEU A 378 -28.95 45.61 6.97
CA LEU A 378 -28.61 47.01 6.70
C LEU A 378 -29.83 47.70 6.09
N ARG A 379 -30.40 48.51 6.94
CA ARG A 379 -31.53 49.39 6.70
C ARG A 379 -31.19 50.44 5.62
N LYS A 380 -32.11 50.62 4.66
CA LYS A 380 -32.13 51.72 3.72
C LYS A 380 -31.97 53.07 4.39
N ARG A 381 -31.04 53.88 3.91
CA ARG A 381 -31.12 55.35 3.98
C ARG A 381 -30.28 55.98 2.87
N GLY A 382 -30.96 56.74 2.02
CA GLY A 382 -30.48 58.00 1.45
C GLY A 382 -29.64 57.92 0.18
N GLN A 383 -30.29 58.29 -0.92
CA GLN A 383 -29.68 58.68 -2.19
C GLN A 383 -28.63 59.77 -2.02
N GLN A 384 -27.54 59.67 -2.74
CA GLN A 384 -26.94 60.77 -3.51
C GLN A 384 -25.91 60.17 -4.49
N LYS A 385 -26.07 60.50 -5.76
CA LYS A 385 -25.08 60.29 -6.83
C LYS A 385 -23.96 61.32 -6.72
N PRO A 386 -22.79 60.99 -7.16
CA PRO A 386 -22.04 61.88 -8.02
C PRO A 386 -21.72 61.27 -9.39
N VAL A 387 -21.97 62.07 -10.36
CA VAL A 387 -21.47 62.00 -11.74
C VAL A 387 -20.00 62.32 -11.71
N PHE A 388 -19.17 61.50 -12.38
CA PHE A 388 -17.92 61.98 -12.94
C PHE A 388 -17.62 61.25 -14.27
N SER A 389 -17.18 62.05 -15.20
CA SER A 389 -16.99 61.85 -16.62
C SER A 389 -15.85 60.99 -16.98
N LEU A 390 -16.00 60.39 -18.19
CA LEU A 390 -14.94 59.85 -19.01
C LEU A 390 -13.81 60.86 -19.25
N ASP A 391 -12.59 60.39 -19.24
CA ASP A 391 -11.62 60.87 -20.22
C ASP A 391 -10.77 59.72 -20.76
N LYS A 392 -10.67 59.71 -22.09
CA LYS A 392 -9.85 58.90 -22.98
C LYS A 392 -8.43 59.39 -22.93
N GLU A 393 -7.55 58.47 -23.27
CA GLU A 393 -6.24 58.56 -23.93
C GLU A 393 -5.23 57.65 -23.19
N LEU A 394 -4.46 56.84 -23.78
CA LEU A 394 -3.77 56.81 -25.07
C LEU A 394 -3.26 55.38 -25.35
N GLN A 395 -3.40 54.98 -26.59
CA GLN A 395 -2.58 53.93 -27.20
C GLN A 395 -1.11 54.37 -27.32
N LYS A 396 -0.17 53.48 -27.16
CA LYS A 396 0.93 53.13 -28.08
C LYS A 396 2.19 52.65 -27.41
N GLN A 397 2.75 51.58 -28.03
CA GLN A 397 4.15 51.22 -28.15
C GLN A 397 4.84 50.60 -26.92
N CYS A 398 5.43 49.45 -26.97
CA CYS A 398 6.15 48.66 -27.96
C CYS A 398 5.87 47.17 -27.71
#